data_7b51f809d4389bd16257b372f093082a
#
_entry.id   7b51f809d4389bd16257b372f093082a
#
_cell.length_a   1.000
_cell.length_b   1.000
_cell.length_c   1.000
_cell.angle_alpha   90.00
_cell.angle_beta   90.00
_cell.angle_gamma   90.00
#
_symmetry.space_group_name_H-M   'P 1'
#
loop_
_entity.id
_entity.type
_entity.pdbx_description
1 polymer ?
#
loop_
_entity_poly.entity_id
_entity_poly.type
_entity_poly.pdbx_seq_one_letter_code
_entity_poly.pdbx_strand_id
1 'polypeptide(L)'
;YTLVAVADYVLSHRKGDTVSNLSSSRALRDVTERRGGRYHASAVGEVNVVAKMKEVGAVIGGEQSGNIIFLEHNTTGDGLVTGLQLLSVLKRSGRKLSDLASVMQVYPQVLINAKVKNEYKQEEKYMAFPEIRETIARIEAEFANSGRVLIRPSGTEPLVRVMIEGKDQALIRRRAEELAALME
;
A
#
# COMPACT_ATOMS: atom_id res chain seq x y z
N TYR A 1 2.37 4.09 9.41
CA TYR A 1 1.72 5.12 10.27
C TYR A 1 2.07 6.54 9.80
N THR A 2 3.35 6.88 9.67
CA THR A 2 3.83 8.25 9.42
C THR A 2 3.21 8.86 8.16
N LEU A 3 3.24 8.16 7.02
CA LEU A 3 2.63 8.61 5.78
C LEU A 3 1.14 8.96 5.96
N VAL A 4 0.39 8.08 6.62
CA VAL A 4 -1.07 8.28 6.79
C VAL A 4 -1.37 9.44 7.73
N ALA A 5 -0.63 9.56 8.84
CA ALA A 5 -0.80 10.66 9.80
C ALA A 5 -0.49 12.03 9.18
N VAL A 6 0.62 12.10 8.42
CA VAL A 6 1.02 13.33 7.72
C VAL A 6 0.04 13.66 6.60
N ALA A 7 -0.40 12.64 5.84
CA ALA A 7 -1.38 12.83 4.77
C ALA A 7 -2.72 13.33 5.31
N ASP A 8 -3.22 12.79 6.43
CA ASP A 8 -4.45 13.28 7.05
C ASP A 8 -4.37 14.77 7.38
N TYR A 9 -3.24 15.20 7.95
CA TYR A 9 -3.02 16.61 8.26
C TYR A 9 -2.92 17.48 7.00
N VAL A 10 -2.10 17.08 6.02
CA VAL A 10 -1.94 17.81 4.76
C VAL A 10 -3.30 17.99 4.07
N LEU A 11 -4.06 16.90 3.95
CA LEU A 11 -5.37 16.90 3.29
C LEU A 11 -6.42 17.69 4.06
N SER A 12 -6.26 17.88 5.37
CA SER A 12 -7.16 18.75 6.15
C SER A 12 -6.98 20.23 5.84
N HIS A 13 -5.82 20.62 5.29
CA HIS A 13 -5.50 22.00 4.93
C HIS A 13 -5.53 22.24 3.41
N ARG A 14 -5.27 21.19 2.63
CA ARG A 14 -5.24 21.28 1.18
C ARG A 14 -5.86 20.01 0.59
N LYS A 15 -7.04 20.14 -0.02
CA LYS A 15 -7.63 19.02 -0.79
C LYS A 15 -6.71 18.59 -1.93
N GLY A 16 -6.62 17.31 -2.15
CA GLY A 16 -5.84 16.76 -3.25
C GLY A 16 -5.79 15.24 -3.22
N ASP A 17 -5.17 14.70 -4.23
CA ASP A 17 -5.00 13.27 -4.41
C ASP A 17 -3.74 12.77 -3.68
N THR A 18 -3.70 11.49 -3.37
CA THR A 18 -2.52 10.84 -2.79
C THR A 18 -2.09 9.63 -3.59
N VAL A 19 -0.81 9.28 -3.47
CA VAL A 19 -0.23 8.10 -4.13
C VAL A 19 0.54 7.27 -3.13
N SER A 20 0.37 5.94 -3.15
CA SER A 20 1.35 5.04 -2.55
C SER A 20 1.56 3.80 -3.39
N ASN A 21 2.63 3.06 -3.09
CA ASN A 21 2.87 1.81 -3.79
C ASN A 21 1.89 0.71 -3.38
N LEU A 22 1.78 -0.33 -4.21
CA LEU A 22 0.90 -1.47 -3.98
C LEU A 22 1.21 -2.27 -2.70
N SER A 23 2.39 -2.14 -2.11
CA SER A 23 2.73 -2.81 -0.83
C SER A 23 2.33 -2.00 0.40
N SER A 24 1.96 -0.72 0.24
CA SER A 24 1.51 0.15 1.35
C SER A 24 0.10 -0.20 1.78
N SER A 25 -0.21 0.02 3.07
CA SER A 25 -1.55 -0.24 3.60
C SER A 25 -2.64 0.58 2.93
N ARG A 26 -3.83 0.02 2.81
CA ARG A 26 -5.04 0.71 2.34
C ARG A 26 -5.46 1.88 3.23
N ALA A 27 -4.92 2.00 4.43
CA ALA A 27 -5.24 3.09 5.34
C ALA A 27 -5.02 4.49 4.73
N LEU A 28 -4.04 4.65 3.81
CA LEU A 28 -3.87 5.91 3.09
C LEU A 28 -5.07 6.20 2.16
N ARG A 29 -5.58 5.18 1.47
CA ARG A 29 -6.78 5.32 0.64
C ARG A 29 -7.97 5.78 1.49
N ASP A 30 -8.22 5.10 2.61
CA ASP A 30 -9.36 5.39 3.47
C ASP A 30 -9.32 6.84 4.01
N VAL A 31 -8.12 7.31 4.38
CA VAL A 31 -7.92 8.70 4.80
C VAL A 31 -8.13 9.67 3.66
N THR A 32 -7.60 9.39 2.48
CA THR A 32 -7.73 10.25 1.30
C THR A 32 -9.18 10.43 0.89
N GLU A 33 -9.92 9.34 0.78
CA GLU A 33 -11.34 9.34 0.42
C GLU A 33 -12.17 10.09 1.48
N ARG A 34 -11.92 9.87 2.76
CA ARG A 34 -12.55 10.61 3.87
C ARG A 34 -12.30 12.12 3.79
N ARG A 35 -11.15 12.55 3.28
CA ARG A 35 -10.80 13.96 3.06
C ARG A 35 -11.28 14.52 1.72
N GLY A 36 -11.96 13.71 0.91
CA GLY A 36 -12.53 14.11 -0.37
C GLY A 36 -11.55 14.19 -1.52
N GLY A 37 -10.40 13.51 -1.40
CA GLY A 37 -9.43 13.28 -2.47
C GLY A 37 -9.57 11.89 -3.08
N ARG A 38 -8.79 11.61 -4.12
CA ARG A 38 -8.69 10.30 -4.76
C ARG A 38 -7.34 9.67 -4.44
N TYR A 39 -7.38 8.39 -4.12
CA TYR A 39 -6.18 7.60 -3.91
C TYR A 39 -5.77 6.91 -5.22
N HIS A 40 -4.48 6.91 -5.51
CA HIS A 40 -3.89 6.22 -6.65
C HIS A 40 -2.80 5.25 -6.16
N ALA A 41 -2.83 4.03 -6.67
CA ALA A 41 -1.78 3.05 -6.45
C ALA A 41 -0.74 3.11 -7.56
N SER A 42 0.53 2.88 -7.21
CA SER A 42 1.63 2.70 -8.16
C SER A 42 2.33 1.35 -7.97
N ALA A 43 3.12 0.94 -8.93
CA ALA A 43 4.06 -0.16 -8.74
C ALA A 43 5.03 0.15 -7.58
N VAL A 44 5.62 -0.90 -6.99
CA VAL A 44 6.60 -0.77 -5.92
C VAL A 44 7.86 -0.08 -6.44
N GLY A 45 8.39 0.84 -5.64
CA GLY A 45 9.56 1.64 -5.94
C GLY A 45 9.24 3.12 -6.02
N GLU A 46 10.05 3.93 -5.37
CA GLU A 46 9.87 5.38 -5.24
C GLU A 46 9.69 6.09 -6.59
N VAL A 47 10.47 5.68 -7.60
CA VAL A 47 10.39 6.25 -8.95
C VAL A 47 8.98 6.14 -9.54
N ASN A 48 8.31 4.99 -9.30
CA ASN A 48 6.94 4.75 -9.75
C ASN A 48 5.93 5.63 -8.98
N VAL A 49 6.15 5.79 -7.67
CA VAL A 49 5.33 6.68 -6.85
C VAL A 49 5.44 8.13 -7.34
N VAL A 50 6.67 8.62 -7.53
CA VAL A 50 6.94 9.99 -8.03
C VAL A 50 6.33 10.21 -9.41
N ALA A 51 6.51 9.27 -10.34
CA ALA A 51 5.93 9.36 -11.68
C ALA A 51 4.41 9.47 -11.61
N LYS A 52 3.77 8.61 -10.80
CA LYS A 52 2.32 8.63 -10.62
C LYS A 52 1.84 9.91 -9.94
N MET A 53 2.57 10.42 -8.95
CA MET A 53 2.24 11.69 -8.30
C MET A 53 2.24 12.86 -9.29
N LYS A 54 3.24 12.91 -10.19
CA LYS A 54 3.32 13.93 -11.25
C LYS A 54 2.18 13.82 -12.25
N GLU A 55 1.86 12.58 -12.65
CA GLU A 55 0.77 12.28 -13.61
C GLU A 55 -0.59 12.79 -13.10
N VAL A 56 -0.91 12.53 -11.82
CA VAL A 56 -2.23 12.83 -11.24
C VAL A 56 -2.27 14.15 -10.47
N GLY A 57 -1.16 14.85 -10.33
CA GLY A 57 -1.07 16.08 -9.54
C GLY A 57 -1.26 15.85 -8.02
N ALA A 58 -0.81 14.71 -7.51
CA ALA A 58 -0.98 14.36 -6.10
C ALA A 58 -0.20 15.29 -5.17
N VAL A 59 -0.80 15.63 -4.03
CA VAL A 59 -0.20 16.56 -3.04
C VAL A 59 0.80 15.89 -2.12
N ILE A 60 0.63 14.58 -1.87
CA ILE A 60 1.52 13.78 -1.03
C ILE A 60 1.51 12.33 -1.51
N GLY A 61 2.63 11.67 -1.38
CA GLY A 61 2.77 10.25 -1.67
C GLY A 61 3.87 9.60 -0.86
N GLY A 62 4.05 8.30 -1.06
CA GLY A 62 5.13 7.59 -0.38
C GLY A 62 4.92 6.08 -0.32
N GLU A 63 5.77 5.45 0.48
CA GLU A 63 5.82 4.01 0.69
C GLU A 63 5.77 3.66 2.18
N GLN A 64 5.36 2.42 2.50
CA GLN A 64 5.36 1.92 3.87
C GLN A 64 6.76 1.87 4.51
N SER A 65 7.81 1.89 3.71
CA SER A 65 9.21 1.95 4.14
C SER A 65 9.59 3.25 4.86
N GLY A 66 8.71 4.27 4.82
CA GLY A 66 8.95 5.58 5.41
C GLY A 66 9.37 6.66 4.43
N ASN A 67 9.50 6.33 3.15
CA ASN A 67 9.68 7.30 2.07
C ASN A 67 8.39 8.11 1.90
N ILE A 68 8.42 9.38 2.30
CA ILE A 68 7.32 10.32 2.10
C ILE A 68 7.80 11.42 1.16
N ILE A 69 6.98 11.70 0.15
CA ILE A 69 7.30 12.59 -0.95
C ILE A 69 6.35 13.77 -0.93
N PHE A 70 6.94 14.97 -0.88
CA PHE A 70 6.27 16.24 -1.02
C PHE A 70 6.84 16.92 -2.26
N LEU A 71 6.17 16.81 -3.41
CA LEU A 71 6.70 17.34 -4.68
C LEU A 71 6.97 18.86 -4.66
N GLU A 72 6.37 19.58 -3.73
CA GLU A 72 6.65 21.01 -3.52
C GLU A 72 8.03 21.28 -2.90
N HIS A 73 8.59 20.28 -2.21
CA HIS A 73 9.87 20.43 -1.50
C HIS A 73 10.99 19.62 -2.14
N ASN A 74 10.67 18.42 -2.63
CA ASN A 74 11.66 17.53 -3.25
C ASN A 74 10.98 16.59 -4.26
N THR A 75 11.76 16.12 -5.25
CA THR A 75 11.31 15.15 -6.25
C THR A 75 11.56 13.70 -5.86
N THR A 76 11.97 13.47 -4.62
CA THR A 76 12.27 12.15 -4.02
C THR A 76 11.81 12.14 -2.58
N GLY A 77 11.69 10.94 -1.98
CA GLY A 77 11.47 10.81 -0.55
C GLY A 77 12.63 11.40 0.25
N ASP A 78 12.28 12.15 1.29
CA ASP A 78 13.25 12.84 2.13
C ASP A 78 12.86 12.68 3.60
N GLY A 79 13.68 11.92 4.34
CA GLY A 79 13.44 11.63 5.75
C GLY A 79 13.57 12.89 6.64
N LEU A 80 14.45 13.83 6.27
CA LEU A 80 14.61 15.08 7.02
C LEU A 80 13.39 15.99 6.81
N VAL A 81 12.97 16.20 5.58
CA VAL A 81 11.75 16.95 5.23
C VAL A 81 10.54 16.30 5.91
N THR A 82 10.42 14.97 5.84
CA THR A 82 9.35 14.22 6.50
C THR A 82 9.33 14.45 8.02
N GLY A 83 10.50 14.38 8.66
CA GLY A 83 10.63 14.63 10.11
C GLY A 83 10.23 16.06 10.49
N LEU A 84 10.69 17.05 9.74
CA LEU A 84 10.33 18.46 9.94
C LEU A 84 8.83 18.71 9.74
N GLN A 85 8.22 18.10 8.72
CA GLN A 85 6.78 18.16 8.50
C GLN A 85 6.01 17.51 9.65
N LEU A 86 6.40 16.35 10.13
CA LEU A 86 5.76 15.69 11.27
C LEU A 86 5.88 16.52 12.55
N LEU A 87 7.04 17.11 12.83
CA LEU A 87 7.22 18.03 13.97
C LEU A 87 6.36 19.28 13.83
N SER A 88 6.23 19.82 12.62
CA SER A 88 5.32 20.93 12.33
C SER A 88 3.86 20.56 12.60
N VAL A 89 3.43 19.35 12.20
CA VAL A 89 2.09 18.82 12.50
C VAL A 89 1.86 18.72 14.00
N LEU A 90 2.80 18.14 14.75
CA LEU A 90 2.72 18.03 16.21
C LEU A 90 2.61 19.41 16.86
N LYS A 91 3.48 20.34 16.48
CA LYS A 91 3.49 21.70 17.05
C LYS A 91 2.21 22.48 16.77
N ARG A 92 1.72 22.42 15.52
CA ARG A 92 0.52 23.16 15.09
C ARG A 92 -0.78 22.56 15.62
N SER A 93 -0.86 21.24 15.69
CA SER A 93 -2.07 20.54 16.17
C SER A 93 -2.18 20.49 17.69
N GLY A 94 -1.07 20.62 18.40
CA GLY A 94 -1.01 20.41 19.87
C GLY A 94 -1.30 18.96 20.29
N ARG A 95 -1.39 18.03 19.34
CA ARG A 95 -1.74 16.63 19.58
C ARG A 95 -0.49 15.78 19.86
N LYS A 96 -0.67 14.67 20.58
CA LYS A 96 0.38 13.68 20.76
C LYS A 96 0.57 12.87 19.48
N LEU A 97 1.77 12.32 19.29
CA LEU A 97 2.05 11.45 18.12
C LEU A 97 1.14 10.23 18.08
N SER A 98 0.81 9.64 19.23
CA SER A 98 -0.16 8.55 19.35
C SER A 98 -1.54 8.90 18.78
N ASP A 99 -1.99 10.13 19.04
CA ASP A 99 -3.29 10.61 18.58
C ASP A 99 -3.28 10.88 17.06
N LEU A 100 -2.15 11.32 16.52
CA LEU A 100 -1.97 11.44 15.06
C LEU A 100 -1.92 10.06 14.40
N ALA A 101 -1.29 9.08 15.02
CA ALA A 101 -1.23 7.71 14.50
C ALA A 101 -2.60 6.98 14.55
N SER A 102 -3.50 7.38 15.45
CA SER A 102 -4.83 6.77 15.59
C SER A 102 -5.81 7.12 14.47
N VAL A 103 -5.45 8.00 13.54
CA VAL A 103 -6.30 8.35 12.39
C VAL A 103 -6.50 7.20 11.41
N MET A 104 -5.61 6.21 11.45
CA MET A 104 -5.69 5.03 10.59
C MET A 104 -6.15 3.80 11.34
N GLN A 105 -6.99 3.01 10.70
CA GLN A 105 -7.21 1.63 11.08
C GLN A 105 -6.06 0.77 10.51
N VAL A 106 -5.40 0.01 11.38
CA VAL A 106 -4.36 -0.95 10.95
C VAL A 106 -5.05 -2.18 10.38
N TYR A 107 -4.72 -2.49 9.12
CA TYR A 107 -5.14 -3.74 8.49
C TYR A 107 -4.01 -4.77 8.65
N PRO A 108 -4.27 -5.94 9.27
CA PRO A 108 -3.33 -7.05 9.22
C PRO A 108 -2.95 -7.41 7.79
N GLN A 109 -1.68 -7.75 7.59
CA GLN A 109 -1.16 -8.26 6.33
C GLN A 109 -0.48 -9.62 6.56
N VAL A 110 -0.70 -10.53 5.65
CA VAL A 110 0.01 -11.82 5.60
C VAL A 110 0.75 -11.89 4.27
N LEU A 111 2.02 -12.22 4.32
CA LEU A 111 2.87 -12.44 3.16
C LEU A 111 3.36 -13.89 3.17
N ILE A 112 3.09 -14.63 2.12
CA ILE A 112 3.57 -16.00 1.92
C ILE A 112 4.35 -16.06 0.63
N ASN A 113 5.48 -16.76 0.66
CA ASN A 113 6.32 -17.00 -0.49
C ASN A 113 6.00 -18.37 -1.07
N ALA A 114 5.35 -18.42 -2.23
CA ALA A 114 5.14 -19.64 -2.99
C ALA A 114 6.39 -19.93 -3.85
N LYS A 115 6.96 -21.12 -3.72
CA LYS A 115 8.11 -21.55 -4.52
C LYS A 115 7.62 -21.97 -5.90
N VAL A 116 8.14 -21.33 -6.94
CA VAL A 116 7.77 -21.61 -8.33
C VAL A 116 9.02 -21.80 -9.18
N LYS A 117 8.92 -22.55 -10.26
CA LYS A 117 10.00 -22.58 -11.26
C LYS A 117 10.14 -21.19 -11.88
N ASN A 118 11.37 -20.78 -12.21
CA ASN A 118 11.63 -19.45 -12.78
C ASN A 118 10.80 -19.14 -14.03
N GLU A 119 10.48 -20.13 -14.84
CA GLU A 119 9.66 -20.02 -16.04
C GLU A 119 8.20 -19.64 -15.75
N TYR A 120 7.68 -19.97 -14.56
CA TYR A 120 6.31 -19.67 -14.13
C TYR A 120 6.21 -18.47 -13.19
N LYS A 121 7.33 -17.82 -12.90
CA LYS A 121 7.37 -16.68 -11.98
C LYS A 121 6.68 -15.42 -12.52
N GLN A 122 6.61 -15.27 -13.84
CA GLN A 122 6.00 -14.10 -14.48
C GLN A 122 4.48 -14.13 -14.35
N GLU A 123 3.88 -12.94 -14.22
CA GLU A 123 2.44 -12.81 -14.02
C GLU A 123 1.61 -13.51 -15.10
N GLU A 124 1.98 -13.34 -16.35
CA GLU A 124 1.29 -13.98 -17.48
C GLU A 124 1.29 -15.51 -17.39
N LYS A 125 2.28 -16.08 -16.72
CA LYS A 125 2.42 -17.53 -16.60
C LYS A 125 1.52 -18.09 -15.50
N TYR A 126 1.58 -17.56 -14.26
CA TYR A 126 0.71 -18.08 -13.21
C TYR A 126 -0.76 -17.67 -13.44
N MET A 127 -1.02 -16.51 -14.03
CA MET A 127 -2.37 -16.09 -14.41
C MET A 127 -2.94 -16.85 -15.61
N ALA A 128 -2.15 -17.66 -16.31
CA ALA A 128 -2.68 -18.57 -17.34
C ALA A 128 -3.53 -19.70 -16.74
N PHE A 129 -3.32 -20.07 -15.48
CA PHE A 129 -4.07 -21.13 -14.80
C PHE A 129 -5.44 -20.60 -14.32
N PRO A 130 -6.57 -21.20 -14.81
CA PRO A 130 -7.92 -20.75 -14.43
C PRO A 130 -8.16 -20.80 -12.92
N GLU A 131 -7.71 -21.86 -12.25
CA GLU A 131 -7.87 -22.05 -10.79
C GLU A 131 -7.27 -20.92 -9.95
N ILE A 132 -6.12 -20.39 -10.38
CA ILE A 132 -5.47 -19.26 -9.69
C ILE A 132 -6.32 -17.99 -9.87
N ARG A 133 -6.77 -17.70 -11.10
CA ARG A 133 -7.62 -16.52 -11.37
C ARG A 133 -8.95 -16.56 -10.61
N GLU A 134 -9.61 -17.73 -10.65
CA GLU A 134 -10.88 -17.93 -9.97
C GLU A 134 -10.74 -17.81 -8.44
N THR A 135 -9.64 -18.35 -7.89
CA THR A 135 -9.34 -18.25 -6.47
C THR A 135 -9.06 -16.80 -6.06
N ILE A 136 -8.30 -16.05 -6.86
CA ILE A 136 -8.06 -14.61 -6.63
C ILE A 136 -9.40 -13.86 -6.63
N ALA A 137 -10.21 -14.04 -7.67
CA ALA A 137 -11.50 -13.35 -7.80
C ALA A 137 -12.45 -13.68 -6.65
N ARG A 138 -12.48 -14.94 -6.21
CA ARG A 138 -13.28 -15.40 -5.07
C ARG A 138 -12.82 -14.73 -3.77
N ILE A 139 -11.51 -14.70 -3.53
CA ILE A 139 -10.95 -14.08 -2.31
C ILE A 139 -11.21 -12.56 -2.31
N GLU A 140 -11.04 -11.90 -3.43
CA GLU A 140 -11.32 -10.46 -3.55
C GLU A 140 -12.81 -10.15 -3.32
N ALA A 141 -13.71 -10.97 -3.87
CA ALA A 141 -15.14 -10.87 -3.61
C ALA A 141 -15.52 -11.11 -2.15
N GLU A 142 -14.88 -12.09 -1.49
CA GLU A 142 -15.08 -12.38 -0.06
C GLU A 142 -14.70 -11.18 0.83
N PHE A 143 -13.65 -10.45 0.46
CA PHE A 143 -13.24 -9.26 1.22
C PHE A 143 -14.10 -8.02 0.96
N ALA A 144 -14.86 -7.97 -0.12
CA ALA A 144 -15.86 -6.93 -0.40
C ALA A 144 -15.35 -5.51 -0.07
N ASN A 145 -14.22 -5.10 -0.58
CA ASN A 145 -13.51 -3.83 -0.31
C ASN A 145 -12.86 -3.70 1.08
N SER A 146 -13.02 -4.68 1.99
CA SER A 146 -12.37 -4.67 3.30
C SER A 146 -10.97 -5.32 3.31
N GLY A 147 -10.49 -5.76 2.17
CA GLY A 147 -9.18 -6.39 1.97
C GLY A 147 -8.72 -6.32 0.53
N ARG A 148 -7.59 -6.95 0.23
CA ARG A 148 -7.04 -7.08 -1.13
C ARG A 148 -6.07 -8.25 -1.22
N VAL A 149 -5.90 -8.73 -2.45
CA VAL A 149 -4.86 -9.68 -2.82
C VAL A 149 -3.81 -8.94 -3.65
N LEU A 150 -2.54 -9.16 -3.35
CA LEU A 150 -1.42 -8.67 -4.15
C LEU A 150 -0.45 -9.82 -4.39
N ILE A 151 -0.25 -10.16 -5.64
CA ILE A 151 0.69 -11.19 -6.06
C ILE A 151 1.78 -10.53 -6.87
N ARG A 152 3.04 -10.87 -6.57
CA ARG A 152 4.17 -10.32 -7.31
C ARG A 152 5.34 -11.30 -7.37
N PRO A 153 6.04 -11.39 -8.50
CA PRO A 153 7.27 -12.17 -8.59
C PRO A 153 8.38 -11.56 -7.71
N SER A 154 9.24 -12.41 -7.15
CA SER A 154 10.50 -11.96 -6.56
C SER A 154 11.49 -11.58 -7.65
N GLY A 155 12.17 -10.45 -7.52
CA GLY A 155 13.20 -10.03 -8.49
C GLY A 155 14.41 -10.99 -8.53
N THR A 156 14.76 -11.58 -7.39
CA THR A 156 16.02 -12.30 -7.19
C THR A 156 15.86 -13.79 -6.93
N GLU A 157 14.70 -14.24 -6.45
CA GLU A 157 14.46 -15.61 -6.00
C GLU A 157 13.42 -16.32 -6.86
N PRO A 158 13.45 -17.66 -7.01
CA PRO A 158 12.46 -18.44 -7.74
C PRO A 158 11.18 -18.61 -6.91
N LEU A 159 10.50 -17.51 -6.64
CA LEU A 159 9.27 -17.49 -5.88
C LEU A 159 8.34 -16.34 -6.31
N VAL A 160 7.07 -16.54 -6.03
CA VAL A 160 6.01 -15.53 -6.12
C VAL A 160 5.56 -15.17 -4.71
N ARG A 161 5.43 -13.88 -4.46
CA ARG A 161 4.99 -13.35 -3.16
C ARG A 161 3.49 -13.12 -3.18
N VAL A 162 2.77 -13.87 -2.36
CA VAL A 162 1.33 -13.72 -2.14
C VAL A 162 1.13 -12.90 -0.89
N MET A 163 0.63 -11.68 -1.04
CA MET A 163 0.27 -10.80 0.07
C MET A 163 -1.24 -10.61 0.12
N ILE A 164 -1.83 -10.83 1.28
CA ILE A 164 -3.23 -10.54 1.55
C ILE A 164 -3.32 -9.59 2.73
N GLU A 165 -4.07 -8.52 2.56
CA GLU A 165 -4.43 -7.54 3.59
C GLU A 165 -5.93 -7.64 3.85
N GLY A 166 -6.35 -7.60 5.12
CA GLY A 166 -7.77 -7.66 5.48
C GLY A 166 -7.97 -7.49 6.98
N LYS A 167 -9.22 -7.43 7.43
CA LYS A 167 -9.56 -7.18 8.84
C LYS A 167 -9.37 -8.39 9.74
N ASP A 168 -9.64 -9.59 9.23
CA ASP A 168 -9.54 -10.85 9.98
C ASP A 168 -8.22 -11.55 9.65
N GLN A 169 -7.30 -11.55 10.63
CA GLN A 169 -5.96 -12.12 10.46
C GLN A 169 -5.99 -13.63 10.20
N ALA A 170 -6.92 -14.37 10.80
CA ALA A 170 -7.02 -15.81 10.61
C ALA A 170 -7.54 -16.14 9.20
N LEU A 171 -8.49 -15.37 8.73
CA LEU A 171 -9.04 -15.51 7.38
C LEU A 171 -7.99 -15.19 6.32
N ILE A 172 -7.31 -14.04 6.41
CA ILE A 172 -6.30 -13.67 5.41
C ILE A 172 -5.13 -14.65 5.37
N ARG A 173 -4.75 -15.24 6.51
CA ARG A 173 -3.73 -16.29 6.56
C ARG A 173 -4.15 -17.51 5.77
N ARG A 174 -5.34 -18.06 6.06
CA ARG A 174 -5.87 -19.23 5.34
C ARG A 174 -5.94 -19.00 3.83
N ARG A 175 -6.40 -17.82 3.42
CA ARG A 175 -6.52 -17.48 2.00
C ARG A 175 -5.15 -17.30 1.32
N ALA A 176 -4.18 -16.77 2.04
CA ALA A 176 -2.81 -16.64 1.53
C ALA A 176 -2.13 -18.02 1.38
N GLU A 177 -2.33 -18.92 2.35
CA GLU A 177 -1.84 -20.30 2.29
C GLU A 177 -2.51 -21.09 1.15
N GLU A 178 -3.83 -20.99 1.00
CA GLU A 178 -4.58 -21.60 -0.09
C GLU A 178 -4.05 -21.16 -1.47
N LEU A 179 -3.88 -19.86 -1.66
CA LEU A 179 -3.43 -19.31 -2.93
C LEU A 179 -1.96 -19.63 -3.21
N ALA A 180 -1.11 -19.63 -2.18
CA ALA A 180 0.30 -20.00 -2.32
C ALA A 180 0.45 -21.48 -2.71
N ALA A 181 -0.32 -22.37 -2.08
CA ALA A 181 -0.31 -23.80 -2.40
C ALA A 181 -0.76 -24.13 -3.84
N LEU A 182 -1.64 -23.30 -4.42
CA LEU A 182 -2.02 -23.47 -5.83
C LEU A 182 -0.92 -23.02 -6.81
N MET A 183 0.06 -22.26 -6.34
CA MET A 183 1.17 -21.75 -7.16
C MET A 183 2.41 -22.64 -7.11
N GLU A 184 2.55 -23.52 -6.11
CA GLU A 184 3.67 -24.44 -5.93
C GLU A 184 3.53 -25.71 -6.81
#